data_40483d4845d44fe2478dd1613e096c50
#
_entry.id   40483d4845d44fe2478dd1613e096c50
#
_cell.length_a   1.000
_cell.length_b   1.000
_cell.length_c   1.000
_cell.angle_alpha   90.00
_cell.angle_beta   90.00
_cell.angle_gamma   90.00
#
_symmetry.space_group_name_H-M   'P 1'
#
loop_
_entity.id
_entity.type
_entity.pdbx_description
1 polymer ?
#
loop_
_entity_poly.entity_id
_entity_poly.type
_entity_poly.pdbx_seq_one_letter_code
_entity_poly.pdbx_strand_id
1 'polypeptide(L)'
;MRNFQLIIISIFFSGSLIFSQEIIPSIKSKYIIEIKKLAEEPKIKAAFKKIDKLEKNTQENLIFLTEIPAPPFNEDKRAEAFAKLLKNAGADRVFIDKVGNVIAELKGSDKKTVLIEGHLDTVFPIGTDVRVKMRGDTLFAPGVGDDTRGLALIITLLQAISDAKIRTNATIYFAGTVGEEGLGDLRGVKYLFNSEDINIDSYIAVDGGGLNRVVTSAVGSHR
;
A
#
# COMPACT_ATOMS: atom_id res chain seq x y z
N MET A 1 58.49 -36.61 36.22
CA MET A 1 58.23 -35.45 35.33
C MET A 1 57.38 -35.98 34.18
N ARG A 2 56.11 -35.68 34.19
CA ARG A 2 55.13 -36.12 33.14
C ARG A 2 54.87 -34.94 32.22
N ASN A 3 55.29 -35.08 30.96
CA ASN A 3 55.04 -34.08 29.91
C ASN A 3 53.56 -34.11 29.52
N PHE A 4 52.83 -33.02 29.75
CA PHE A 4 51.50 -32.81 29.21
C PHE A 4 51.64 -32.17 27.83
N GLN A 5 51.31 -32.91 26.77
CA GLN A 5 51.14 -32.32 25.44
C GLN A 5 49.75 -31.73 25.32
N LEU A 6 49.71 -30.43 25.07
CA LEU A 6 48.49 -29.69 24.73
C LEU A 6 48.14 -29.92 23.28
N ILE A 7 47.04 -30.61 23.01
CA ILE A 7 46.49 -30.77 21.65
C ILE A 7 45.55 -29.60 21.44
N ILE A 8 45.94 -28.66 20.56
CA ILE A 8 45.07 -27.54 20.07
C ILE A 8 44.26 -28.11 18.91
N ILE A 9 42.95 -28.31 19.11
CA ILE A 9 42.02 -28.62 18.01
C ILE A 9 41.54 -27.30 17.42
N SER A 10 42.05 -26.94 16.22
CA SER A 10 41.56 -25.82 15.45
C SER A 10 40.30 -26.27 14.72
N ILE A 11 39.12 -25.80 15.19
CA ILE A 11 37.84 -25.98 14.48
C ILE A 11 37.78 -24.91 13.38
N PHE A 12 38.02 -25.32 12.14
CA PHE A 12 37.70 -24.49 10.97
C PHE A 12 36.18 -24.42 10.78
N PHE A 13 35.59 -23.29 11.14
CA PHE A 13 34.22 -22.98 10.80
C PHE A 13 34.20 -22.48 9.34
N SER A 14 33.99 -23.37 8.38
CA SER A 14 33.68 -23.00 7.00
C SER A 14 32.25 -22.46 6.96
N GLY A 15 32.12 -21.17 7.22
CA GLY A 15 30.87 -20.45 6.99
C GLY A 15 30.57 -20.40 5.49
N SER A 16 29.71 -21.29 5.00
CA SER A 16 29.11 -21.15 3.69
C SER A 16 28.24 -19.92 3.69
N LEU A 17 28.72 -18.83 3.09
CA LEU A 17 27.88 -17.67 2.77
C LEU A 17 26.82 -18.16 1.77
N ILE A 18 25.63 -18.47 2.27
CA ILE A 18 24.46 -18.68 1.44
C ILE A 18 24.07 -17.31 0.91
N PHE A 19 24.57 -16.96 -0.26
CA PHE A 19 23.98 -15.88 -1.04
C PHE A 19 22.58 -16.35 -1.46
N SER A 20 21.56 -15.79 -0.86
CA SER A 20 20.21 -15.91 -1.38
C SER A 20 20.22 -15.22 -2.77
N GLN A 21 20.30 -16.00 -3.83
CA GLN A 21 20.01 -15.49 -5.16
C GLN A 21 18.53 -15.07 -5.14
N GLU A 22 18.30 -13.78 -5.28
CA GLU A 22 16.95 -13.30 -5.63
C GLU A 22 16.56 -13.96 -6.95
N ILE A 23 15.65 -14.92 -6.88
CA ILE A 23 15.05 -15.53 -8.07
C ILE A 23 14.10 -14.46 -8.63
N ILE A 24 14.60 -13.63 -9.52
CA ILE A 24 13.74 -12.75 -10.32
C ILE A 24 12.96 -13.66 -11.27
N PRO A 25 11.65 -13.84 -11.08
CA PRO A 25 10.88 -14.69 -11.97
C PRO A 25 10.96 -14.13 -13.39
N SER A 26 11.30 -14.95 -14.37
CA SER A 26 11.38 -14.53 -15.76
C SER A 26 9.98 -14.12 -16.23
N ILE A 27 9.78 -12.80 -16.41
CA ILE A 27 8.53 -12.26 -16.93
C ILE A 27 8.37 -12.73 -18.38
N LYS A 28 7.24 -13.39 -18.69
CA LYS A 28 6.97 -13.84 -20.07
C LYS A 28 6.97 -12.63 -21.00
N SER A 29 7.72 -12.71 -22.10
CA SER A 29 7.89 -11.61 -23.08
C SER A 29 6.58 -10.99 -23.55
N LYS A 30 5.49 -11.77 -23.64
CA LYS A 30 4.17 -11.27 -24.00
C LYS A 30 3.67 -10.17 -23.06
N TYR A 31 3.85 -10.31 -21.75
CA TYR A 31 3.41 -9.29 -20.78
C TYR A 31 4.24 -8.00 -20.86
N ILE A 32 5.53 -8.12 -21.16
CA ILE A 32 6.39 -6.96 -21.39
C ILE A 32 5.88 -6.16 -22.61
N ILE A 33 5.52 -6.85 -23.68
CA ILE A 33 5.00 -6.23 -24.92
C ILE A 33 3.64 -5.57 -24.62
N GLU A 34 2.74 -6.27 -23.92
CA GLU A 34 1.42 -5.75 -23.56
C GLU A 34 1.51 -4.48 -22.70
N ILE A 35 2.35 -4.47 -21.65
CA ILE A 35 2.55 -3.31 -20.79
C ILE A 35 3.16 -2.13 -21.55
N LYS A 36 4.15 -2.38 -22.41
CA LYS A 36 4.74 -1.33 -23.25
C LYS A 36 3.69 -0.72 -24.17
N LYS A 37 2.86 -1.54 -24.82
CA LYS A 37 1.77 -1.07 -25.67
C LYS A 37 0.76 -0.25 -24.86
N LEU A 38 0.36 -0.73 -23.68
CA LEU A 38 -0.56 -0.01 -22.81
C LEU A 38 0.00 1.35 -22.37
N ALA A 39 1.28 1.42 -22.02
CA ALA A 39 1.94 2.66 -21.61
C ALA A 39 1.97 3.71 -22.74
N GLU A 40 1.88 3.30 -24.01
CA GLU A 40 1.83 4.18 -25.17
C GLU A 40 0.41 4.73 -25.45
N GLU A 41 -0.63 4.15 -24.86
CA GLU A 41 -2.01 4.59 -25.07
C GLU A 41 -2.19 6.07 -24.63
N PRO A 42 -2.86 6.90 -25.46
CA PRO A 42 -3.00 8.34 -25.17
C PRO A 42 -3.62 8.65 -23.80
N LYS A 43 -4.62 7.86 -23.36
CA LYS A 43 -5.25 8.05 -22.06
C LYS A 43 -4.33 7.70 -20.90
N ILE A 44 -3.49 6.67 -21.05
CA ILE A 44 -2.50 6.27 -20.04
C ILE A 44 -1.43 7.36 -19.92
N LYS A 45 -0.91 7.87 -21.06
CA LYS A 45 0.00 9.02 -21.06
C LYS A 45 -0.63 10.29 -20.43
N ALA A 46 -1.91 10.50 -20.67
CA ALA A 46 -2.62 11.62 -20.04
C ALA A 46 -2.74 11.44 -18.53
N ALA A 47 -2.98 10.21 -18.04
CA ALA A 47 -3.02 9.90 -16.61
C ALA A 47 -1.65 10.12 -15.94
N PHE A 48 -0.55 9.68 -16.54
CA PHE A 48 0.79 9.97 -16.01
C PHE A 48 1.06 11.47 -15.92
N LYS A 49 0.77 12.24 -16.97
CA LYS A 49 0.88 13.71 -16.93
C LYS A 49 -0.03 14.35 -15.87
N LYS A 50 -1.14 13.71 -15.56
CA LYS A 50 -2.04 14.20 -14.51
C LYS A 50 -1.43 13.94 -13.13
N ILE A 51 -0.81 12.77 -12.90
CA ILE A 51 -0.10 12.44 -11.66
C ILE A 51 0.96 13.52 -11.37
N ASP A 52 1.79 13.88 -12.37
CA ASP A 52 2.80 14.94 -12.22
C ASP A 52 2.17 16.29 -11.76
N LYS A 53 1.00 16.63 -12.32
CA LYS A 53 0.29 17.86 -11.95
C LYS A 53 -0.37 17.80 -10.57
N LEU A 54 -0.63 16.61 -10.06
CA LEU A 54 -1.26 16.39 -8.76
C LEU A 54 -0.25 16.34 -7.61
N GLU A 55 1.05 16.48 -7.87
CA GLU A 55 2.10 16.37 -6.85
C GLU A 55 1.79 17.21 -5.60
N LYS A 56 1.48 18.50 -5.78
CA LYS A 56 1.13 19.40 -4.68
C LYS A 56 -0.13 18.91 -3.92
N ASN A 57 -1.15 18.51 -4.63
CA ASN A 57 -2.39 18.00 -4.04
C ASN A 57 -2.16 16.69 -3.30
N THR A 58 -1.31 15.81 -3.83
CA THR A 58 -0.90 14.57 -3.18
C THR A 58 -0.19 14.86 -1.86
N GLN A 59 0.72 15.83 -1.85
CA GLN A 59 1.41 16.26 -0.63
C GLN A 59 0.45 16.86 0.40
N GLU A 60 -0.49 17.70 -0.04
CA GLU A 60 -1.53 18.28 0.83
C GLU A 60 -2.41 17.20 1.45
N ASN A 61 -2.85 16.21 0.67
CA ASN A 61 -3.62 15.06 1.15
C ASN A 61 -2.81 14.20 2.14
N LEU A 62 -1.53 13.97 1.85
CA LEU A 62 -0.61 13.26 2.73
C LEU A 62 -0.50 13.95 4.10
N ILE A 63 -0.23 15.26 4.10
CA ILE A 63 -0.14 16.05 5.33
C ILE A 63 -1.45 15.99 6.11
N PHE A 64 -2.56 16.27 5.43
CA PHE A 64 -3.90 16.30 6.03
C PHE A 64 -4.27 14.98 6.70
N LEU A 65 -4.05 13.84 6.02
CA LEU A 65 -4.35 12.52 6.59
C LEU A 65 -3.37 12.14 7.70
N THR A 66 -2.08 12.50 7.58
CA THR A 66 -1.09 12.20 8.62
C THR A 66 -1.43 12.88 9.94
N GLU A 67 -1.91 14.12 9.90
CA GLU A 67 -2.23 14.92 11.09
C GLU A 67 -3.53 14.50 11.80
N ILE A 68 -4.23 13.47 11.30
CA ILE A 68 -5.35 12.83 11.98
C ILE A 68 -4.83 11.59 12.73
N PRO A 69 -4.77 11.59 14.09
CA PRO A 69 -4.36 10.41 14.83
C PRO A 69 -5.28 9.22 14.55
N ALA A 70 -4.71 8.06 14.29
CA ALA A 70 -5.47 6.85 13.96
C ALA A 70 -4.74 5.57 14.42
N PRO A 71 -4.54 5.32 15.73
CA PRO A 71 -4.10 4.01 16.18
C PRO A 71 -5.20 2.97 15.97
N PRO A 72 -4.87 1.64 16.00
CA PRO A 72 -5.86 0.59 15.88
C PRO A 72 -7.06 0.80 16.81
N PHE A 73 -8.28 0.59 16.29
CA PHE A 73 -9.59 0.84 16.94
C PHE A 73 -9.97 2.33 17.13
N ASN A 74 -9.21 3.27 16.56
CA ASN A 74 -9.50 4.72 16.59
C ASN A 74 -9.30 5.36 15.21
N GLU A 75 -9.59 4.63 14.14
CA GLU A 75 -9.38 5.05 12.76
C GLU A 75 -10.53 5.91 12.20
N ASP A 76 -11.67 5.99 12.88
CA ASP A 76 -12.93 6.56 12.35
C ASP A 76 -12.75 7.93 11.69
N LYS A 77 -12.06 8.86 12.36
CA LYS A 77 -11.85 10.21 11.83
C LYS A 77 -11.02 10.25 10.55
N ARG A 78 -9.98 9.40 10.48
CA ARG A 78 -9.16 9.28 9.28
C ARG A 78 -9.93 8.57 8.17
N ALA A 79 -10.73 7.56 8.50
CA ALA A 79 -11.62 6.87 7.57
C ALA A 79 -12.63 7.84 6.92
N GLU A 80 -13.31 8.67 7.71
CA GLU A 80 -14.23 9.68 7.19
C GLU A 80 -13.54 10.69 6.26
N ALA A 81 -12.35 11.16 6.66
CA ALA A 81 -11.55 12.08 5.87
C ALA A 81 -11.11 11.43 4.53
N PHE A 82 -10.62 10.20 4.58
CA PHE A 82 -10.19 9.44 3.42
C PHE A 82 -11.37 9.15 2.47
N ALA A 83 -12.53 8.74 3.00
CA ALA A 83 -13.75 8.52 2.21
C ALA A 83 -14.16 9.79 1.44
N LYS A 84 -14.09 10.95 2.08
CA LYS A 84 -14.37 12.24 1.44
C LYS A 84 -13.39 12.57 0.32
N LEU A 85 -12.10 12.30 0.52
CA LEU A 85 -11.06 12.53 -0.49
C LEU A 85 -11.26 11.59 -1.69
N LEU A 86 -11.56 10.31 -1.47
CA LEU A 86 -11.85 9.34 -2.54
C LEU A 86 -13.09 9.75 -3.35
N LYS A 87 -14.13 10.24 -2.68
CA LYS A 87 -15.33 10.76 -3.37
C LYS A 87 -14.98 11.94 -4.27
N ASN A 88 -14.18 12.88 -3.77
CA ASN A 88 -13.74 14.05 -4.54
C ASN A 88 -12.79 13.67 -5.69
N ALA A 89 -12.03 12.59 -5.55
CA ALA A 89 -11.16 12.05 -6.60
C ALA A 89 -11.91 11.37 -7.75
N GLY A 90 -13.23 11.20 -7.65
CA GLY A 90 -14.07 10.75 -8.75
C GLY A 90 -14.45 9.26 -8.72
N ALA A 91 -14.49 8.64 -7.54
CA ALA A 91 -15.06 7.31 -7.38
C ALA A 91 -16.56 7.28 -7.74
N ASP A 92 -17.00 6.21 -8.38
CA ASP A 92 -18.43 6.01 -8.70
C ASP A 92 -19.27 5.80 -7.43
N ARG A 93 -18.71 5.11 -6.42
CA ARG A 93 -19.33 4.88 -5.12
C ARG A 93 -18.26 4.87 -4.03
N VAL A 94 -18.58 5.41 -2.84
CA VAL A 94 -17.73 5.32 -1.64
C VAL A 94 -18.59 4.94 -0.44
N PHE A 95 -18.12 3.99 0.36
CA PHE A 95 -18.79 3.56 1.59
C PHE A 95 -17.79 3.11 2.63
N ILE A 96 -18.23 3.06 3.88
CA ILE A 96 -17.49 2.49 5.01
C ILE A 96 -18.20 1.19 5.38
N ASP A 97 -17.46 0.09 5.49
CA ASP A 97 -18.00 -1.21 5.84
C ASP A 97 -18.22 -1.38 7.35
N LYS A 98 -18.70 -2.57 7.75
CA LYS A 98 -19.06 -2.88 9.15
C LYS A 98 -17.90 -2.84 10.13
N VAL A 99 -16.66 -3.01 9.64
CA VAL A 99 -15.46 -3.02 10.50
C VAL A 99 -14.70 -1.72 10.44
N GLY A 100 -15.11 -0.78 9.56
CA GLY A 100 -14.52 0.55 9.42
C GLY A 100 -13.60 0.74 8.21
N ASN A 101 -13.46 -0.26 7.31
CA ASN A 101 -12.74 -0.05 6.06
C ASN A 101 -13.46 0.94 5.18
N VAL A 102 -12.72 1.82 4.54
CA VAL A 102 -13.23 2.71 3.49
C VAL A 102 -13.03 2.03 2.16
N ILE A 103 -14.09 1.92 1.37
CA ILE A 103 -14.06 1.32 0.04
C ILE A 103 -14.60 2.31 -0.98
N ALA A 104 -13.80 2.59 -2.01
CA ALA A 104 -14.21 3.35 -3.18
C ALA A 104 -14.23 2.44 -4.40
N GLU A 105 -15.29 2.51 -5.18
CA GLU A 105 -15.50 1.71 -6.38
C GLU A 105 -15.30 2.57 -7.63
N LEU A 106 -14.51 2.08 -8.57
CA LEU A 106 -14.47 2.51 -9.96
C LEU A 106 -14.95 1.36 -10.84
N LYS A 107 -16.17 1.46 -11.32
CA LYS A 107 -16.88 0.38 -11.99
C LYS A 107 -16.26 0.01 -13.33
N GLY A 108 -15.95 -1.25 -13.51
CA GLY A 108 -15.49 -1.85 -14.76
C GLY A 108 -16.64 -2.35 -15.65
N SER A 109 -16.27 -2.89 -16.79
CA SER A 109 -17.24 -3.45 -17.78
C SER A 109 -17.48 -4.94 -17.64
N ASP A 110 -16.61 -5.67 -16.93
CA ASP A 110 -16.76 -7.11 -16.68
C ASP A 110 -16.92 -7.42 -15.18
N LYS A 111 -16.94 -8.71 -14.84
CA LYS A 111 -17.14 -9.19 -13.46
C LYS A 111 -15.83 -9.30 -12.67
N LYS A 112 -14.69 -9.07 -13.29
CA LYS A 112 -13.41 -9.15 -12.59
C LYS A 112 -13.20 -7.94 -11.71
N THR A 113 -12.44 -8.16 -10.64
CA THR A 113 -12.17 -7.13 -9.64
C THR A 113 -10.69 -7.06 -9.29
N VAL A 114 -10.25 -5.85 -9.03
CA VAL A 114 -8.91 -5.56 -8.50
C VAL A 114 -9.09 -4.72 -7.25
N LEU A 115 -8.53 -5.15 -6.14
CA LEU A 115 -8.45 -4.35 -4.91
C LEU A 115 -7.06 -3.72 -4.81
N ILE A 116 -7.02 -2.41 -4.66
CA ILE A 116 -5.80 -1.64 -4.34
C ILE A 116 -6.04 -1.01 -2.98
N GLU A 117 -5.21 -1.33 -2.00
CA GLU A 117 -5.43 -0.88 -0.63
C GLU A 117 -4.16 -0.37 0.04
N GLY A 118 -4.35 0.47 1.05
CA GLY A 118 -3.40 0.87 2.06
C GLY A 118 -4.10 0.92 3.40
N HIS A 119 -3.35 0.91 4.51
CA HIS A 119 -3.98 0.89 5.81
C HIS A 119 -4.17 2.29 6.43
N LEU A 120 -5.26 2.43 7.19
CA LEU A 120 -5.65 3.69 7.84
C LEU A 120 -4.92 3.91 9.16
N ASP A 121 -4.59 2.85 9.85
CA ASP A 121 -4.03 2.94 11.19
C ASP A 121 -2.53 3.17 11.22
N THR A 122 -2.01 3.46 12.38
CA THR A 122 -0.58 3.63 12.67
C THR A 122 -0.25 3.07 14.04
N VAL A 123 1.00 2.69 14.29
CA VAL A 123 1.48 2.19 15.59
C VAL A 123 1.48 3.23 16.72
N PHE A 124 1.19 4.49 16.42
CA PHE A 124 1.35 5.60 17.37
C PHE A 124 0.09 5.82 18.21
N PRO A 125 0.18 5.78 19.55
CA PRO A 125 -0.98 5.91 20.42
C PRO A 125 -1.62 7.29 20.36
N ILE A 126 -2.88 7.39 20.81
CA ILE A 126 -3.57 8.67 20.99
C ILE A 126 -2.74 9.60 21.89
N GLY A 127 -2.65 10.88 21.49
CA GLY A 127 -1.83 11.89 22.18
C GLY A 127 -0.43 12.07 21.59
N THR A 128 -0.01 11.20 20.66
CA THR A 128 1.23 11.43 19.89
C THR A 128 1.09 12.69 19.04
N ASP A 129 2.13 13.54 19.03
CA ASP A 129 2.19 14.70 18.13
C ASP A 129 2.44 14.23 16.69
N VAL A 130 1.38 14.16 15.91
CA VAL A 130 1.41 13.73 14.50
C VAL A 130 1.54 14.89 13.50
N ARG A 131 1.79 16.12 13.98
CA ARG A 131 1.98 17.28 13.11
C ARG A 131 3.18 17.10 12.20
N VAL A 132 2.95 17.35 10.92
CA VAL A 132 3.99 17.21 9.90
C VAL A 132 4.98 18.38 9.96
N LYS A 133 6.27 18.06 9.98
CA LYS A 133 7.36 19.03 9.91
C LYS A 133 8.09 18.85 8.58
N MET A 134 8.29 19.96 7.86
CA MET A 134 9.05 19.96 6.61
C MET A 134 10.48 20.45 6.87
N ARG A 135 11.46 19.73 6.32
CA ARG A 135 12.88 20.14 6.32
C ARG A 135 13.43 19.91 4.90
N GLY A 136 13.65 20.99 4.18
CA GLY A 136 13.95 20.91 2.74
C GLY A 136 12.77 20.29 1.99
N ASP A 137 13.01 19.23 1.26
CA ASP A 137 12.05 18.44 0.48
C ASP A 137 11.50 17.21 1.22
N THR A 138 11.81 17.07 2.50
CA THR A 138 11.44 15.90 3.30
C THR A 138 10.40 16.23 4.36
N LEU A 139 9.35 15.39 4.45
CA LEU A 139 8.30 15.44 5.47
C LEU A 139 8.64 14.48 6.62
N PHE A 140 8.48 14.96 7.84
CA PHE A 140 8.71 14.21 9.08
C PHE A 140 7.45 14.24 9.95
N ALA A 141 6.87 13.09 10.19
CA ALA A 141 5.80 12.88 11.19
C ALA A 141 5.64 11.39 11.49
N PRO A 142 5.11 11.03 12.68
CA PRO A 142 4.66 9.67 12.94
C PRO A 142 3.61 9.22 11.92
N GLY A 143 3.83 8.05 11.26
CA GLY A 143 2.90 7.47 10.30
C GLY A 143 2.87 8.13 8.91
N VAL A 144 3.76 9.11 8.61
CA VAL A 144 3.77 9.79 7.31
C VAL A 144 4.17 8.85 6.15
N GLY A 145 5.02 7.87 6.41
CA GLY A 145 5.49 6.90 5.42
C GLY A 145 4.71 5.58 5.46
N ASP A 146 4.24 5.21 6.63
CA ASP A 146 3.58 3.96 6.96
C ASP A 146 2.26 4.26 7.70
N ASP A 147 1.09 4.24 7.05
CA ASP A 147 0.93 4.11 5.58
C ASP A 147 0.16 5.29 4.98
N THR A 148 0.20 6.47 5.62
CA THR A 148 -0.52 7.65 5.10
C THR A 148 -0.06 8.00 3.68
N ARG A 149 1.19 7.69 3.34
CA ARG A 149 1.71 7.86 1.98
C ARG A 149 1.00 6.96 0.98
N GLY A 150 0.75 5.69 1.32
CA GLY A 150 -0.03 4.77 0.49
C GLY A 150 -1.44 5.28 0.26
N LEU A 151 -2.11 5.78 1.30
CA LEU A 151 -3.44 6.39 1.17
C LEU A 151 -3.44 7.59 0.21
N ALA A 152 -2.45 8.49 0.32
CA ALA A 152 -2.34 9.65 -0.57
C ALA A 152 -2.07 9.23 -2.03
N LEU A 153 -1.27 8.18 -2.25
CA LEU A 153 -1.01 7.60 -3.57
C LEU A 153 -2.29 7.01 -4.18
N ILE A 154 -3.09 6.30 -3.40
CA ILE A 154 -4.37 5.72 -3.81
C ILE A 154 -5.34 6.80 -4.29
N ILE A 155 -5.46 7.91 -3.54
CA ILE A 155 -6.30 9.06 -3.95
C ILE A 155 -5.82 9.63 -5.29
N THR A 156 -4.51 9.84 -5.43
CA THR A 156 -3.92 10.41 -6.64
C THR A 156 -4.12 9.51 -7.84
N LEU A 157 -3.96 8.20 -7.67
CA LEU A 157 -4.17 7.20 -8.71
C LEU A 157 -5.63 7.20 -9.19
N LEU A 158 -6.58 7.15 -8.26
CA LEU A 158 -8.02 7.21 -8.58
C LEU A 158 -8.35 8.50 -9.36
N GLN A 159 -7.88 9.64 -8.88
CA GLN A 159 -8.12 10.93 -9.54
C GLN A 159 -7.52 10.98 -10.94
N ALA A 160 -6.30 10.47 -11.14
CA ALA A 160 -5.66 10.43 -12.45
C ALA A 160 -6.42 9.55 -13.44
N ILE A 161 -6.91 8.39 -13.00
CA ILE A 161 -7.73 7.48 -13.81
C ILE A 161 -9.06 8.14 -14.19
N SER A 162 -9.73 8.76 -13.23
CA SER A 162 -11.01 9.44 -13.41
C SER A 162 -10.89 10.62 -14.38
N ASP A 163 -9.92 11.51 -14.15
CA ASP A 163 -9.69 12.71 -14.97
C ASP A 163 -9.27 12.37 -16.41
N ALA A 164 -8.48 11.31 -16.59
CA ALA A 164 -8.10 10.80 -17.91
C ALA A 164 -9.24 10.02 -18.61
N LYS A 165 -10.39 9.85 -17.94
CA LYS A 165 -11.55 9.09 -18.43
C LYS A 165 -11.15 7.68 -18.90
N ILE A 166 -10.28 7.05 -18.16
CA ILE A 166 -9.90 5.66 -18.41
C ILE A 166 -11.08 4.78 -17.98
N ARG A 167 -11.43 3.82 -18.83
CA ARG A 167 -12.41 2.78 -18.52
C ARG A 167 -11.68 1.45 -18.48
N THR A 168 -11.85 0.74 -17.39
CA THR A 168 -11.24 -0.57 -17.16
C THR A 168 -12.24 -1.68 -17.43
N ASN A 169 -11.75 -2.85 -17.80
CA ASN A 169 -12.59 -4.04 -17.86
C ASN A 169 -12.94 -4.50 -16.44
N ALA A 170 -11.95 -4.67 -15.59
CA ALA A 170 -12.18 -5.01 -14.19
C ALA A 170 -12.70 -3.79 -13.40
N THR A 171 -13.60 -4.04 -12.46
CA THR A 171 -13.93 -3.07 -11.41
C THR A 171 -12.71 -2.90 -10.49
N ILE A 172 -12.33 -1.66 -10.20
CA ILE A 172 -11.24 -1.37 -9.27
C ILE A 172 -11.86 -0.89 -7.97
N TYR A 173 -11.53 -1.58 -6.87
CA TYR A 173 -11.77 -1.10 -5.53
C TYR A 173 -10.51 -0.45 -4.97
N PHE A 174 -10.64 0.76 -4.45
CA PHE A 174 -9.61 1.47 -3.71
C PHE A 174 -10.02 1.47 -2.26
N ALA A 175 -9.17 0.95 -1.37
CA ALA A 175 -9.53 0.82 0.02
C ALA A 175 -8.51 1.43 0.97
N GLY A 176 -9.04 1.94 2.09
CA GLY A 176 -8.28 2.19 3.31
C GLY A 176 -8.73 1.20 4.36
N THR A 177 -7.85 0.29 4.77
CA THR A 177 -8.18 -0.78 5.70
C THR A 177 -7.85 -0.40 7.14
N VAL A 178 -8.57 -0.99 8.08
CA VAL A 178 -8.39 -0.76 9.51
C VAL A 178 -7.63 -1.89 10.17
N GLY A 179 -6.80 -1.54 11.18
CA GLY A 179 -6.18 -2.52 12.06
C GLY A 179 -5.17 -3.41 11.35
N GLU A 180 -4.33 -2.84 10.50
CA GLU A 180 -3.14 -3.53 9.98
C GLU A 180 -2.15 -3.75 11.10
N GLU A 181 -1.93 -2.71 11.91
CA GLU A 181 -0.88 -2.61 12.89
C GLU A 181 -1.20 -3.34 14.20
N GLY A 182 -0.20 -4.00 14.74
CA GLY A 182 -0.15 -4.54 16.10
C GLY A 182 -1.40 -5.33 16.52
N LEU A 183 -2.13 -4.80 17.51
CA LEU A 183 -3.34 -5.43 18.05
C LEU A 183 -4.55 -5.38 17.12
N GLY A 184 -4.47 -4.64 16.02
CA GLY A 184 -5.49 -4.60 14.98
C GLY A 184 -5.65 -5.93 14.25
N ASP A 185 -4.61 -6.77 14.25
CA ASP A 185 -4.61 -8.15 13.75
C ASP A 185 -5.13 -8.29 12.31
N LEU A 186 -4.81 -7.32 11.44
CA LEU A 186 -5.26 -7.30 10.03
C LEU A 186 -6.80 -7.39 9.89
N ARG A 187 -7.58 -6.88 10.88
CA ARG A 187 -9.04 -7.13 10.93
C ARG A 187 -9.76 -6.61 9.69
N GLY A 188 -9.30 -5.49 9.13
CA GLY A 188 -9.87 -4.89 7.93
C GLY A 188 -9.70 -5.77 6.71
N VAL A 189 -8.48 -6.17 6.42
CA VAL A 189 -8.16 -7.06 5.29
C VAL A 189 -8.81 -8.42 5.46
N LYS A 190 -8.74 -9.00 6.68
CA LYS A 190 -9.44 -10.27 6.98
C LYS A 190 -10.94 -10.19 6.69
N TYR A 191 -11.58 -9.05 7.03
CA TYR A 191 -13.00 -8.87 6.72
C TYR A 191 -13.24 -8.83 5.21
N LEU A 192 -12.46 -8.06 4.44
CA LEU A 192 -12.63 -7.95 2.99
C LEU A 192 -12.51 -9.30 2.27
N PHE A 193 -11.58 -10.16 2.69
CA PHE A 193 -11.39 -11.48 2.08
C PHE A 193 -12.36 -12.57 2.57
N ASN A 194 -12.98 -12.39 3.74
CA ASN A 194 -13.94 -13.34 4.32
C ASN A 194 -15.41 -12.95 4.11
N SER A 195 -15.67 -11.70 3.70
CA SER A 195 -17.04 -11.23 3.44
C SER A 195 -17.47 -11.60 2.01
N GLU A 196 -18.77 -11.71 1.80
CA GLU A 196 -19.37 -11.86 0.48
C GLU A 196 -19.67 -10.51 -0.20
N ASP A 197 -19.30 -9.40 0.46
CA ASP A 197 -19.65 -8.04 0.00
C ASP A 197 -18.87 -7.65 -1.27
N ILE A 198 -17.63 -8.16 -1.40
CA ILE A 198 -16.76 -7.90 -2.55
C ILE A 198 -16.03 -9.19 -2.94
N ASN A 199 -16.16 -9.60 -4.20
CA ASN A 199 -15.28 -10.64 -4.76
C ASN A 199 -13.95 -10.00 -5.17
N ILE A 200 -12.80 -10.59 -4.81
CA ILE A 200 -11.48 -10.06 -5.09
C ILE A 200 -10.71 -11.07 -5.96
N ASP A 201 -10.50 -10.71 -7.26
CA ASP A 201 -9.73 -11.55 -8.19
C ASP A 201 -8.23 -11.23 -8.15
N SER A 202 -7.88 -9.98 -7.87
CA SER A 202 -6.49 -9.51 -7.75
C SER A 202 -6.36 -8.49 -6.64
N TYR A 203 -5.23 -8.53 -5.93
CA TYR A 203 -4.97 -7.69 -4.76
C TYR A 203 -3.59 -7.04 -4.85
N ILE A 204 -3.54 -5.75 -4.54
CA ILE A 204 -2.32 -4.93 -4.46
C ILE A 204 -2.36 -4.16 -3.15
N ALA A 205 -1.48 -4.52 -2.22
CA ALA A 205 -1.22 -3.70 -1.04
C ALA A 205 -0.21 -2.60 -1.38
N VAL A 206 -0.53 -1.37 -1.04
CA VAL A 206 0.34 -0.20 -1.18
C VAL A 206 0.81 0.16 0.21
N ASP A 207 1.96 -0.36 0.58
CA ASP A 207 2.50 -0.22 1.93
C ASP A 207 3.94 0.31 1.90
N GLY A 208 4.43 0.76 3.05
CA GLY A 208 5.77 1.30 3.22
C GLY A 208 6.85 0.33 2.74
N GLY A 209 7.83 0.82 2.01
CA GLY A 209 8.88 -0.03 1.45
C GLY A 209 9.93 0.79 0.70
N GLY A 210 10.95 0.11 0.21
CA GLY A 210 11.96 0.73 -0.64
C GLY A 210 11.40 1.12 -2.01
N LEU A 211 11.99 2.12 -2.64
CA LEU A 211 11.69 2.48 -4.02
C LEU A 211 11.99 1.30 -4.96
N ASN A 212 11.20 1.15 -6.01
CA ASN A 212 11.37 0.12 -7.05
C ASN A 212 11.25 -1.33 -6.53
N ARG A 213 10.52 -1.56 -5.45
CA ARG A 213 10.30 -2.89 -4.89
C ARG A 213 8.83 -3.31 -5.04
N VAL A 214 8.63 -4.51 -5.58
CA VAL A 214 7.33 -5.21 -5.61
C VAL A 214 7.52 -6.56 -4.95
N VAL A 215 6.75 -6.84 -3.90
CA VAL A 215 6.76 -8.13 -3.20
C VAL A 215 5.67 -9.00 -3.80
N THR A 216 6.04 -10.14 -4.39
CA THR A 216 5.10 -11.06 -5.06
C THR A 216 4.84 -12.34 -4.28
N SER A 217 5.62 -12.57 -3.21
CA SER A 217 5.41 -13.69 -2.29
C SER A 217 5.98 -13.37 -0.92
N ALA A 218 5.36 -13.90 0.11
CA ALA A 218 5.78 -13.73 1.49
C ALA A 218 5.52 -15.02 2.30
N VAL A 219 6.18 -15.13 3.45
CA VAL A 219 5.86 -16.17 4.44
C VAL A 219 4.63 -15.72 5.25
N GLY A 220 3.79 -16.68 5.63
CA GLY A 220 2.68 -16.41 6.53
C GLY A 220 3.16 -15.95 7.90
N SER A 221 2.38 -15.07 8.52
CA SER A 221 2.58 -14.64 9.91
C SER A 221 1.35 -14.99 10.74
N HIS A 222 1.57 -15.50 11.96
CA HIS A 222 0.52 -15.70 12.95
C HIS A 222 0.76 -14.72 14.09
N ARG A 223 -0.22 -13.85 14.37
CA ARG A 223 -0.17 -12.84 15.43
C ARG A 223 -1.13 -13.20 16.56
#